data_38df979bc3c7d0ca974d6c7ef4a63f0b
#
_entry.id   38df979bc3c7d0ca974d6c7ef4a63f0b
#
_cell.length_a   1.000
_cell.length_b   1.000
_cell.length_c   1.000
_cell.angle_alpha   90.00
_cell.angle_beta   90.00
_cell.angle_gamma   90.00
#
_symmetry.space_group_name_H-M   'P 1'
#
loop_
_entity.id
_entity.type
_entity.pdbx_description
1 polymer ?
#
loop_
_entity_poly.entity_id
_entity_poly.type
_entity_poly.pdbx_seq_one_letter_code
_entity_poly.pdbx_strand_id
1 'polypeptide(L)'
;TKSGSYNAVNKHITWTVVANYNQRELKNAKLVDTLTGDPEYVTDSAKLYEATINPDGSYKLGDQVDTNIDYAKDSRTLTANLPENSNKAYVMIFETSLEGKVIDALSYDNTAKYTNDGQDKDLTAKVSVPNSGKVAYKTGEQDPEDSAYAVWNITVNPEQSTLKDVTVVDKPSTNQVVDKSDVVAYGTKIATNGEITVDK
;
A
#
# COMPACT_ATOMS: atom_id res chain seq x y z
N THR A 1 -7.25 2.70 -16.85
CA THR A 1 -6.00 2.86 -16.07
C THR A 1 -6.18 2.30 -14.67
N LYS A 2 -5.07 1.99 -14.00
CA LYS A 2 -5.06 1.59 -12.61
C LYS A 2 -3.94 2.30 -11.86
N SER A 3 -4.19 2.66 -10.61
CA SER A 3 -3.21 3.23 -9.68
C SER A 3 -3.44 2.68 -8.28
N GLY A 4 -2.47 2.91 -7.40
CA GLY A 4 -2.60 2.55 -6.00
C GLY A 4 -1.78 3.48 -5.11
N SER A 5 -2.13 3.53 -3.83
CA SER A 5 -1.41 4.29 -2.81
C SER A 5 -1.41 3.51 -1.49
N TYR A 6 -0.27 3.52 -0.81
CA TYR A 6 -0.08 2.88 0.48
C TYR A 6 -0.18 3.88 1.63
N ASN A 7 -0.90 3.51 2.67
CA ASN A 7 -0.97 4.23 3.92
C ASN A 7 -0.23 3.44 5.01
N ALA A 8 0.91 3.94 5.44
CA ALA A 8 1.77 3.25 6.40
C ALA A 8 1.21 3.20 7.83
N VAL A 9 0.20 4.01 8.18
CA VAL A 9 -0.45 3.99 9.49
C VAL A 9 -1.35 2.77 9.65
N ASN A 10 -2.28 2.56 8.72
CA ASN A 10 -3.23 1.45 8.76
C ASN A 10 -2.79 0.23 7.94
N LYS A 11 -1.64 0.31 7.24
CA LYS A 11 -1.11 -0.76 6.37
C LYS A 11 -2.02 -1.11 5.20
N HIS A 12 -2.88 -0.19 4.76
CA HIS A 12 -3.77 -0.40 3.63
C HIS A 12 -3.17 0.12 2.33
N ILE A 13 -3.47 -0.58 1.25
CA ILE A 13 -3.27 -0.10 -0.12
C ILE A 13 -4.64 0.21 -0.70
N THR A 14 -4.87 1.47 -1.07
CA THR A 14 -6.06 1.88 -1.83
C THR A 14 -5.77 1.73 -3.31
N TRP A 15 -6.57 0.93 -3.99
CA TRP A 15 -6.50 0.71 -5.44
C TRP A 15 -7.61 1.49 -6.14
N THR A 16 -7.27 2.14 -7.25
CA THR A 16 -8.21 2.90 -8.08
C THR A 16 -8.13 2.40 -9.52
N VAL A 17 -9.25 1.93 -10.06
CA VAL A 17 -9.36 1.38 -11.41
C VAL A 17 -10.32 2.24 -12.22
N VAL A 18 -9.83 2.88 -13.28
CA VAL A 18 -10.66 3.67 -14.20
C VAL A 18 -10.95 2.85 -15.45
N ALA A 19 -12.20 2.51 -15.65
CA ALA A 19 -12.71 1.76 -16.80
C ALA A 19 -13.44 2.67 -17.78
N ASN A 20 -13.54 2.22 -19.02
CA ASN A 20 -14.22 2.91 -20.14
C ASN A 20 -13.80 4.37 -20.32
N TYR A 21 -12.51 4.62 -20.19
CA TYR A 21 -11.94 5.97 -20.34
C TYR A 21 -12.29 6.62 -21.67
N ASN A 22 -12.42 5.80 -22.74
CA ASN A 22 -12.76 6.26 -24.08
C ASN A 22 -14.29 6.40 -24.32
N GLN A 23 -15.09 6.23 -23.28
CA GLN A 23 -16.54 6.45 -23.30
C GLN A 23 -17.27 5.69 -24.43
N ARG A 24 -16.87 4.42 -24.65
CA ARG A 24 -17.56 3.52 -25.57
C ARG A 24 -18.84 3.00 -24.94
N GLU A 25 -19.82 2.59 -25.75
CA GLU A 25 -20.99 1.89 -25.28
C GLU A 25 -20.59 0.60 -24.56
N LEU A 26 -21.12 0.38 -23.38
CA LEU A 26 -20.86 -0.79 -22.54
C LEU A 26 -21.83 -1.92 -22.87
N LYS A 27 -21.28 -3.13 -23.11
CA LYS A 27 -22.01 -4.35 -23.39
C LYS A 27 -21.39 -5.51 -22.61
N ASN A 28 -22.13 -6.10 -21.69
CA ASN A 28 -21.62 -7.14 -20.78
C ASN A 28 -20.28 -6.76 -20.16
N ALA A 29 -20.15 -5.47 -19.81
CA ALA A 29 -18.88 -4.91 -19.33
C ALA A 29 -18.68 -5.21 -17.85
N LYS A 30 -17.43 -5.54 -17.48
CA LYS A 30 -17.07 -5.84 -16.09
C LYS A 30 -15.62 -5.52 -15.78
N LEU A 31 -15.35 -5.33 -14.50
CA LEU A 31 -14.03 -5.31 -13.91
C LEU A 31 -13.85 -6.58 -13.06
N VAL A 32 -12.75 -7.27 -13.25
CA VAL A 32 -12.37 -8.46 -12.47
C VAL A 32 -10.97 -8.24 -11.95
N ASP A 33 -10.81 -8.19 -10.64
CA ASP A 33 -9.54 -7.95 -9.96
C ASP A 33 -9.18 -9.15 -9.10
N THR A 34 -8.07 -9.82 -9.41
CA THR A 34 -7.61 -10.97 -8.64
C THR A 34 -6.40 -10.58 -7.80
N LEU A 35 -6.56 -10.67 -6.49
CA LEU A 35 -5.51 -10.33 -5.54
C LEU A 35 -4.42 -11.39 -5.52
N THR A 36 -3.17 -10.95 -5.52
CA THR A 36 -1.98 -11.81 -5.46
C THR A 36 -1.11 -11.42 -4.26
N GLY A 37 -0.29 -12.37 -3.78
CA GLY A 37 0.62 -12.13 -2.67
C GLY A 37 -0.08 -11.95 -1.31
N ASP A 38 0.56 -11.22 -0.42
CA ASP A 38 0.16 -11.09 0.99
C ASP A 38 -1.04 -10.16 1.28
N PRO A 39 -1.32 -9.10 0.48
CA PRO A 39 -2.41 -8.19 0.79
C PRO A 39 -3.77 -8.90 0.80
N GLU A 40 -4.55 -8.66 1.84
CA GLU A 40 -5.91 -9.21 2.00
C GLU A 40 -6.96 -8.15 1.67
N TYR A 41 -8.08 -8.56 1.06
CA TYR A 41 -9.18 -7.64 0.78
C TYR A 41 -9.79 -7.09 2.07
N VAL A 42 -9.97 -5.77 2.12
CA VAL A 42 -10.70 -5.11 3.20
C VAL A 42 -12.20 -5.21 2.87
N THR A 43 -12.93 -5.98 3.68
CA THR A 43 -14.36 -6.26 3.48
C THR A 43 -15.16 -4.96 3.32
N ASP A 44 -16.08 -4.93 2.36
CA ASP A 44 -16.97 -3.81 2.04
C ASP A 44 -16.27 -2.50 1.62
N SER A 45 -14.96 -2.54 1.35
CA SER A 45 -14.22 -1.36 0.89
C SER A 45 -14.49 -1.00 -0.57
N ALA A 46 -14.89 -1.97 -1.40
CA ALA A 46 -15.07 -1.75 -2.83
C ALA A 46 -16.32 -0.91 -3.13
N LYS A 47 -16.11 0.15 -3.92
CA LYS A 47 -17.15 1.06 -4.40
C LYS A 47 -16.94 1.36 -5.87
N LEU A 48 -18.03 1.51 -6.61
CA LEU A 48 -18.05 1.94 -8.01
C LEU A 48 -18.66 3.33 -8.11
N TYR A 49 -18.03 4.21 -8.90
CA TYR A 49 -18.48 5.58 -9.14
C TYR A 49 -18.56 5.84 -10.63
N GLU A 50 -19.51 6.69 -11.06
CA GLU A 50 -19.44 7.32 -12.36
C GLU A 50 -18.24 8.27 -12.41
N ALA A 51 -17.71 8.53 -13.61
CA ALA A 51 -16.66 9.50 -13.79
C ALA A 51 -16.87 10.34 -15.05
N THR A 52 -16.56 11.62 -14.93
CA THR A 52 -16.49 12.54 -16.06
C THR A 52 -15.03 12.70 -16.47
N ILE A 53 -14.71 12.43 -17.73
CA ILE A 53 -13.37 12.61 -18.29
C ILE A 53 -13.24 14.04 -18.80
N ASN A 54 -12.21 14.74 -18.33
CA ASN A 54 -11.90 16.10 -18.75
C ASN A 54 -11.06 16.10 -20.06
N PRO A 55 -11.04 17.22 -20.82
CA PRO A 55 -10.25 17.32 -22.04
C PRO A 55 -8.74 17.14 -21.87
N ASP A 56 -8.21 17.43 -20.67
CA ASP A 56 -6.79 17.24 -20.31
C ASP A 56 -6.44 15.80 -19.94
N GLY A 57 -7.43 14.90 -19.97
CA GLY A 57 -7.26 13.51 -19.59
C GLY A 57 -7.40 13.21 -18.11
N SER A 58 -7.62 14.19 -17.24
CA SER A 58 -8.01 13.96 -15.86
C SER A 58 -9.46 13.49 -15.77
N TYR A 59 -9.89 13.01 -14.61
CA TYR A 59 -11.29 12.67 -14.36
C TYR A 59 -11.79 13.26 -13.06
N LYS A 60 -13.10 13.46 -13.00
CA LYS A 60 -13.82 13.84 -11.78
C LYS A 60 -14.76 12.71 -11.39
N LEU A 61 -14.73 12.31 -10.13
CA LEU A 61 -15.70 11.36 -9.58
C LEU A 61 -17.10 12.00 -9.56
N GLY A 62 -18.07 11.21 -10.00
CA GLY A 62 -19.49 11.50 -9.94
C GLY A 62 -20.18 10.70 -8.82
N ASP A 63 -21.43 10.35 -9.05
CA ASP A 63 -22.24 9.61 -8.09
C ASP A 63 -21.77 8.16 -7.93
N GLN A 64 -21.93 7.62 -6.73
CA GLN A 64 -21.73 6.21 -6.49
C GLN A 64 -22.80 5.40 -7.23
N VAL A 65 -22.36 4.35 -7.90
CA VAL A 65 -23.24 3.41 -8.61
C VAL A 65 -23.69 2.32 -7.63
N ASP A 66 -24.99 2.14 -7.50
CA ASP A 66 -25.56 1.01 -6.75
C ASP A 66 -25.44 -0.26 -7.60
N THR A 67 -24.33 -0.97 -7.42
CA THR A 67 -24.05 -2.24 -8.06
C THR A 67 -23.48 -3.24 -7.06
N ASN A 68 -23.79 -4.51 -7.27
CA ASN A 68 -23.17 -5.56 -6.47
C ASN A 68 -21.71 -5.75 -6.93
N ILE A 69 -20.78 -5.57 -6.00
CA ILE A 69 -19.38 -5.93 -6.17
C ILE A 69 -19.16 -7.18 -5.34
N ASP A 70 -18.94 -8.30 -6.02
CA ASP A 70 -18.77 -9.60 -5.39
C ASP A 70 -17.29 -9.88 -5.11
N TYR A 71 -16.99 -10.39 -3.91
CA TYR A 71 -15.66 -10.90 -3.56
C TYR A 71 -15.70 -12.39 -3.31
N ALA A 72 -15.18 -13.16 -4.28
CA ALA A 72 -15.01 -14.60 -4.17
C ALA A 72 -13.74 -14.90 -3.37
N LYS A 73 -13.90 -15.25 -2.09
CA LYS A 73 -12.78 -15.45 -1.14
C LYS A 73 -11.81 -16.55 -1.59
N ASP A 74 -12.32 -17.66 -2.10
CA ASP A 74 -11.49 -18.81 -2.50
C ASP A 74 -10.55 -18.49 -3.66
N SER A 75 -11.01 -17.69 -4.63
CA SER A 75 -10.22 -17.21 -5.77
C SER A 75 -9.56 -15.86 -5.52
N ARG A 76 -9.87 -15.20 -4.39
CA ARG A 76 -9.41 -13.85 -4.03
C ARG A 76 -9.74 -12.83 -5.13
N THR A 77 -10.93 -12.92 -5.71
CA THR A 77 -11.32 -12.16 -6.89
C THR A 77 -12.51 -11.24 -6.60
N LEU A 78 -12.33 -9.95 -6.89
CA LEU A 78 -13.37 -8.94 -6.93
C LEU A 78 -13.98 -8.88 -8.34
N THR A 79 -15.30 -8.88 -8.43
CA THR A 79 -16.03 -8.71 -9.70
C THR A 79 -17.04 -7.60 -9.57
N ALA A 80 -16.94 -6.58 -10.42
CA ALA A 80 -17.92 -5.51 -10.55
C ALA A 80 -18.48 -5.51 -11.96
N ASN A 81 -19.80 -5.70 -12.10
CA ASN A 81 -20.49 -5.50 -13.36
C ASN A 81 -20.73 -4.01 -13.58
N LEU A 82 -20.43 -3.52 -14.77
CA LEU A 82 -20.68 -2.14 -15.15
C LEU A 82 -22.09 -1.98 -15.74
N PRO A 83 -22.71 -0.80 -15.64
CA PRO A 83 -24.04 -0.55 -16.19
C PRO A 83 -24.11 -0.79 -17.69
N GLU A 84 -25.12 -1.56 -18.14
CA GLU A 84 -25.38 -1.83 -19.55
C GLU A 84 -25.82 -0.58 -20.33
N ASN A 85 -25.51 -0.53 -21.62
CA ASN A 85 -25.90 0.54 -22.54
C ASN A 85 -25.47 1.95 -22.09
N SER A 86 -24.47 2.03 -21.24
CA SER A 86 -23.86 3.28 -20.78
C SER A 86 -22.63 3.59 -21.64
N ASN A 87 -22.35 4.87 -21.84
CA ASN A 87 -21.11 5.35 -22.43
C ASN A 87 -20.26 6.16 -21.43
N LYS A 88 -20.57 6.08 -20.14
CA LYS A 88 -19.80 6.77 -19.09
C LYS A 88 -18.52 6.02 -18.78
N ALA A 89 -17.55 6.74 -18.26
CA ALA A 89 -16.41 6.14 -17.55
C ALA A 89 -16.83 5.79 -16.12
N TYR A 90 -16.16 4.78 -15.55
CA TYR A 90 -16.42 4.31 -14.18
C TYR A 90 -15.11 4.17 -13.42
N VAL A 91 -15.16 4.43 -12.12
CA VAL A 91 -14.02 4.27 -11.21
C VAL A 91 -14.39 3.30 -10.10
N MET A 92 -13.68 2.19 -10.03
CA MET A 92 -13.75 1.28 -8.89
C MET A 92 -12.63 1.61 -7.92
N ILE A 93 -12.96 1.81 -6.65
CA ILE A 93 -12.01 2.03 -5.56
C ILE A 93 -12.23 0.91 -4.55
N PHE A 94 -11.13 0.28 -4.11
CA PHE A 94 -11.16 -0.73 -3.06
C PHE A 94 -9.84 -0.75 -2.29
N GLU A 95 -9.84 -1.41 -1.13
CA GLU A 95 -8.66 -1.48 -0.28
C GLU A 95 -8.21 -2.92 -0.05
N THR A 96 -6.90 -3.09 0.08
CA THR A 96 -6.27 -4.30 0.60
C THR A 96 -5.39 -3.95 1.78
N SER A 97 -5.24 -4.87 2.73
CA SER A 97 -4.53 -4.66 3.99
C SER A 97 -3.33 -5.61 4.12
N LEU A 98 -2.24 -5.06 4.66
CA LEU A 98 -1.05 -5.78 5.11
C LEU A 98 -0.99 -5.86 6.64
N GLU A 99 -2.06 -5.46 7.34
CA GLU A 99 -2.13 -5.52 8.79
C GLU A 99 -1.92 -6.96 9.28
N GLY A 100 -1.11 -7.12 10.32
CA GLY A 100 -0.77 -8.44 10.87
C GLY A 100 0.25 -9.24 10.05
N LYS A 101 0.74 -8.70 8.94
CA LYS A 101 1.75 -9.35 8.07
C LYS A 101 3.17 -8.87 8.37
N VAL A 102 4.15 -9.64 7.93
CA VAL A 102 5.52 -9.16 7.75
C VAL A 102 5.57 -8.45 6.40
N ILE A 103 5.95 -7.17 6.41
CA ILE A 103 5.99 -6.34 5.19
C ILE A 103 7.43 -6.29 4.71
N ASP A 104 7.81 -7.24 3.85
CA ASP A 104 9.19 -7.41 3.34
C ASP A 104 9.33 -7.14 1.84
N ALA A 105 8.22 -7.09 1.09
CA ALA A 105 8.25 -6.77 -0.31
C ALA A 105 8.46 -5.27 -0.55
N LEU A 106 9.35 -4.90 -1.51
CA LEU A 106 9.61 -3.51 -1.89
C LEU A 106 8.40 -2.83 -2.53
N SER A 107 7.53 -3.62 -3.12
CA SER A 107 6.31 -3.14 -3.78
C SER A 107 5.30 -4.27 -3.90
N TYR A 108 4.05 -3.88 -4.10
CA TYR A 108 2.93 -4.77 -4.40
C TYR A 108 2.34 -4.39 -5.76
N ASP A 109 2.18 -5.40 -6.61
CA ASP A 109 1.56 -5.26 -7.92
C ASP A 109 0.13 -5.77 -7.84
N ASN A 110 -0.78 -5.13 -8.57
CA ASN A 110 -2.16 -5.59 -8.71
C ASN A 110 -2.66 -5.34 -10.13
N THR A 111 -3.40 -6.31 -10.69
CA THR A 111 -3.94 -6.26 -12.04
C THR A 111 -5.44 -6.50 -12.04
N ALA A 112 -6.19 -5.55 -12.58
CA ALA A 112 -7.60 -5.70 -12.91
C ALA A 112 -7.77 -5.98 -14.40
N LYS A 113 -8.67 -6.88 -14.74
CA LYS A 113 -9.12 -7.12 -16.13
C LYS A 113 -10.39 -6.34 -16.38
N TYR A 114 -10.37 -5.45 -17.33
CA TYR A 114 -11.54 -4.80 -17.89
C TYR A 114 -12.01 -5.53 -19.13
N THR A 115 -13.26 -5.95 -19.15
CA THR A 115 -13.93 -6.57 -20.32
C THR A 115 -15.05 -5.67 -20.80
N ASN A 116 -15.18 -5.49 -22.12
CA ASN A 116 -16.32 -4.85 -22.76
C ASN A 116 -16.57 -5.49 -24.13
N ASP A 117 -17.79 -5.94 -24.39
CA ASP A 117 -18.19 -6.60 -25.65
C ASP A 117 -17.21 -7.73 -26.05
N GLY A 118 -16.80 -8.55 -25.08
CA GLY A 118 -15.87 -9.67 -25.28
C GLY A 118 -14.39 -9.28 -25.50
N GLN A 119 -14.06 -7.98 -25.44
CA GLN A 119 -12.69 -7.49 -25.54
C GLN A 119 -12.10 -7.27 -24.14
N ASP A 120 -10.97 -7.87 -23.86
CA ASP A 120 -10.27 -7.81 -22.58
C ASP A 120 -9.12 -6.82 -22.63
N LYS A 121 -8.89 -6.13 -21.50
CA LYS A 121 -7.71 -5.28 -21.28
C LYS A 121 -7.26 -5.38 -19.84
N ASP A 122 -5.99 -5.70 -19.64
CA ASP A 122 -5.37 -5.69 -18.32
C ASP A 122 -4.97 -4.26 -17.92
N LEU A 123 -5.26 -3.93 -16.67
CA LEU A 123 -4.97 -2.65 -16.03
C LEU A 123 -4.12 -2.96 -14.79
N THR A 124 -2.84 -2.64 -14.84
CA THR A 124 -1.88 -2.98 -13.78
C THR A 124 -1.38 -1.72 -13.07
N ALA A 125 -1.18 -1.84 -11.76
CA ALA A 125 -0.53 -0.83 -10.93
C ALA A 125 0.48 -1.49 -10.00
N LYS A 126 1.52 -0.72 -9.66
CA LYS A 126 2.55 -1.07 -8.68
C LYS A 126 2.57 -0.02 -7.58
N VAL A 127 2.58 -0.46 -6.33
CA VAL A 127 2.66 0.40 -5.15
C VAL A 127 3.94 0.08 -4.40
N SER A 128 4.82 1.07 -4.24
CA SER A 128 6.01 0.95 -3.40
C SER A 128 5.65 1.17 -1.94
N VAL A 129 6.29 0.40 -1.06
CA VAL A 129 6.11 0.51 0.38
C VAL A 129 7.35 1.18 0.98
N PRO A 130 7.21 2.32 1.67
CA PRO A 130 8.33 3.01 2.31
C PRO A 130 9.05 2.10 3.31
N ASN A 131 10.37 2.20 3.39
CA ASN A 131 11.25 1.40 4.27
C ASN A 131 11.15 -0.12 4.10
N SER A 132 10.43 -0.59 3.12
CA SER A 132 10.21 -2.02 2.89
C SER A 132 11.52 -2.78 2.71
N GLY A 133 11.57 -4.01 3.20
CA GLY A 133 12.77 -4.85 3.22
C GLY A 133 13.82 -4.46 4.26
N LYS A 134 13.63 -3.37 5.02
CA LYS A 134 14.53 -2.96 6.10
C LYS A 134 14.01 -3.49 7.43
N VAL A 135 14.57 -4.60 7.89
CA VAL A 135 14.26 -5.14 9.22
C VAL A 135 14.85 -4.27 10.32
N ALA A 136 16.07 -3.78 10.09
CA ALA A 136 16.76 -2.84 10.97
C ALA A 136 17.84 -2.09 10.19
N TYR A 137 18.23 -0.91 10.69
CA TYR A 137 19.42 -0.20 10.24
C TYR A 137 20.09 0.52 11.40
N LYS A 138 21.39 0.78 11.25
CA LYS A 138 22.21 1.46 12.26
C LYS A 138 22.89 2.65 11.61
N THR A 139 22.88 3.77 12.33
CA THR A 139 23.65 4.98 12.00
C THR A 139 24.54 5.35 13.17
N GLY A 140 25.63 6.02 12.92
CA GLY A 140 26.54 6.50 13.96
C GLY A 140 27.13 7.84 13.59
N GLU A 141 27.34 8.67 14.59
CA GLU A 141 28.02 9.95 14.47
C GLU A 141 28.90 10.20 15.69
N GLN A 142 29.93 11.02 15.52
CA GLN A 142 30.72 11.47 16.66
C GLN A 142 29.88 12.46 17.47
N ASP A 143 29.97 12.35 18.81
CA ASP A 143 29.30 13.31 19.67
C ASP A 143 29.85 14.72 19.39
N PRO A 144 28.97 15.71 19.10
CA PRO A 144 29.42 17.06 18.78
C PRO A 144 30.01 17.82 19.97
N GLU A 145 29.69 17.39 21.21
CA GLU A 145 30.18 18.02 22.45
C GLU A 145 31.42 17.36 23.01
N ASP A 146 31.58 16.05 22.78
CA ASP A 146 32.74 15.29 23.21
C ASP A 146 33.24 14.29 22.16
N SER A 147 34.32 14.60 21.51
CA SER A 147 34.91 13.78 20.45
C SER A 147 35.42 12.40 20.89
N ALA A 148 35.48 12.12 22.20
CA ALA A 148 35.79 10.80 22.72
C ALA A 148 34.61 9.82 22.63
N TYR A 149 33.39 10.33 22.36
CA TYR A 149 32.18 9.53 22.25
C TYR A 149 31.69 9.43 20.82
N ALA A 150 31.06 8.29 20.52
CA ALA A 150 30.27 8.08 19.32
C ALA A 150 28.86 7.68 19.72
N VAL A 151 27.87 8.36 19.13
CA VAL A 151 26.44 8.08 19.34
C VAL A 151 25.97 7.13 18.25
N TRP A 152 25.39 6.02 18.66
CA TRP A 152 24.84 5.02 17.75
C TRP A 152 23.31 4.98 17.85
N ASN A 153 22.63 5.05 16.72
CA ASN A 153 21.20 4.89 16.62
C ASN A 153 20.87 3.61 15.86
N ILE A 154 20.07 2.74 16.46
CA ILE A 154 19.59 1.50 15.86
C ILE A 154 18.06 1.60 15.71
N THR A 155 17.59 1.63 14.48
CA THR A 155 16.17 1.59 14.18
C THR A 155 15.78 0.15 13.85
N VAL A 156 14.77 -0.37 14.52
CA VAL A 156 14.28 -1.74 14.35
C VAL A 156 12.83 -1.69 13.86
N ASN A 157 12.49 -2.54 12.90
CA ASN A 157 11.17 -2.66 12.35
C ASN A 157 10.57 -1.32 11.87
N PRO A 158 11.26 -0.59 10.99
CA PRO A 158 10.81 0.73 10.55
C PRO A 158 9.45 0.71 9.84
N GLU A 159 9.07 -0.41 9.23
CA GLU A 159 7.76 -0.62 8.63
C GLU A 159 6.65 -0.88 9.64
N GLN A 160 7.00 -1.11 10.89
CA GLN A 160 6.03 -1.55 11.92
C GLN A 160 5.24 -2.80 11.48
N SER A 161 5.96 -3.74 10.85
CA SER A 161 5.44 -5.08 10.56
C SER A 161 5.09 -5.83 11.84
N THR A 162 4.19 -6.80 11.75
CA THR A 162 3.93 -7.72 12.88
C THR A 162 5.06 -8.73 12.98
N LEU A 163 5.97 -8.52 13.93
CA LEU A 163 7.10 -9.39 14.22
C LEU A 163 6.90 -10.14 15.55
N LYS A 164 7.60 -11.26 15.69
CA LYS A 164 7.60 -12.07 16.94
C LYS A 164 9.05 -12.33 17.38
N ASP A 165 9.25 -12.37 18.70
CA ASP A 165 10.52 -12.78 19.33
C ASP A 165 11.75 -12.04 18.80
N VAL A 166 11.63 -10.71 18.62
CA VAL A 166 12.69 -9.86 18.08
C VAL A 166 13.78 -9.63 19.13
N THR A 167 15.03 -9.89 18.74
CA THR A 167 16.21 -9.60 19.57
C THR A 167 17.17 -8.75 18.78
N VAL A 168 17.69 -7.69 19.41
CA VAL A 168 18.75 -6.85 18.87
C VAL A 168 20.04 -7.14 19.64
N VAL A 169 21.09 -7.51 18.90
CA VAL A 169 22.44 -7.73 19.48
C VAL A 169 23.41 -6.79 18.80
N ASP A 170 24.00 -5.89 19.56
CA ASP A 170 25.07 -5.03 19.10
C ASP A 170 26.41 -5.43 19.71
N LYS A 171 27.46 -5.53 18.89
CA LYS A 171 28.83 -5.82 19.33
C LYS A 171 29.73 -4.67 18.90
N PRO A 172 30.15 -3.81 19.85
CA PRO A 172 31.10 -2.75 19.53
C PRO A 172 32.45 -3.34 19.09
N SER A 173 33.21 -2.59 18.31
CA SER A 173 34.61 -2.92 18.01
C SER A 173 35.48 -2.86 19.27
N THR A 174 36.64 -3.53 19.24
CA THR A 174 37.51 -3.70 20.42
C THR A 174 38.06 -2.39 20.99
N ASN A 175 37.99 -1.30 20.22
CA ASN A 175 38.41 0.03 20.64
C ASN A 175 37.29 0.91 21.21
N GLN A 176 36.10 0.33 21.41
CA GLN A 176 34.92 1.02 21.95
C GLN A 176 34.44 0.35 23.22
N VAL A 177 33.97 1.17 24.16
CA VAL A 177 33.33 0.72 25.39
C VAL A 177 31.91 1.27 25.40
N VAL A 178 30.91 0.39 25.61
CA VAL A 178 29.53 0.81 25.73
C VAL A 178 29.29 1.31 27.16
N ASP A 179 28.78 2.54 27.27
CA ASP A 179 28.17 3.00 28.50
C ASP A 179 26.74 2.47 28.59
N LYS A 180 26.56 1.47 29.44
CA LYS A 180 25.24 0.82 29.60
C LYS A 180 24.19 1.72 30.22
N SER A 181 24.58 2.78 30.93
CA SER A 181 23.66 3.75 31.51
C SER A 181 22.99 4.63 30.44
N ASP A 182 23.65 4.77 29.26
CA ASP A 182 23.17 5.59 28.15
C ASP A 182 22.40 4.81 27.09
N VAL A 183 22.20 3.50 27.31
CA VAL A 183 21.39 2.69 26.39
C VAL A 183 19.90 2.91 26.69
N VAL A 184 19.23 3.62 25.79
CA VAL A 184 17.81 3.95 25.91
C VAL A 184 17.04 3.45 24.68
N ALA A 185 15.88 2.85 24.88
CA ALA A 185 14.97 2.47 23.81
C ALA A 185 13.74 3.40 23.80
N TYR A 186 13.41 3.89 22.62
CA TYR A 186 12.23 4.72 22.41
C TYR A 186 11.26 4.03 21.47
N GLY A 187 9.96 4.25 21.67
CA GLY A 187 8.95 3.95 20.67
C GLY A 187 9.08 4.84 19.43
N THR A 188 8.47 4.43 18.33
CA THR A 188 8.38 5.24 17.12
C THR A 188 6.93 5.41 16.68
N LYS A 189 6.64 6.56 16.07
CA LYS A 189 5.40 6.83 15.35
C LYS A 189 5.68 6.84 13.86
N ILE A 190 4.74 6.35 13.06
CA ILE A 190 4.83 6.37 11.60
C ILE A 190 3.73 7.26 11.03
N ALA A 191 4.09 8.10 10.05
CA ALA A 191 3.14 8.88 9.28
C ALA A 191 2.59 8.07 8.08
N THR A 192 1.54 8.55 7.45
CA THR A 192 0.89 7.89 6.30
C THR A 192 1.86 7.64 5.13
N ASN A 193 2.84 8.52 4.95
CA ASN A 193 3.90 8.43 3.94
C ASN A 193 5.08 7.53 4.35
N GLY A 194 5.03 6.91 5.53
CA GLY A 194 6.10 6.05 6.06
C GLY A 194 7.22 6.79 6.81
N GLU A 195 7.11 8.08 7.00
CA GLU A 195 8.08 8.85 7.81
C GLU A 195 7.98 8.44 9.28
N ILE A 196 9.15 8.21 9.91
CA ILE A 196 9.25 7.72 11.28
C ILE A 196 9.75 8.84 12.18
N THR A 197 9.09 9.01 13.32
CA THR A 197 9.51 9.93 14.38
C THR A 197 9.68 9.19 15.69
N VAL A 198 10.65 9.60 16.51
CA VAL A 198 10.87 9.04 17.85
C VAL A 198 9.83 9.59 18.80
N ASP A 199 9.18 8.69 19.55
CA ASP A 199 8.23 9.03 20.61
C ASP A 199 8.98 9.13 21.95
N LYS A 200 9.36 10.36 22.32
CA LYS A 200 10.10 10.67 23.55
C LYS A 200 9.16 10.98 24.71
#